data_bbb07e6d997ece71b18a85d830f5a191
#
_entry.id   bbb07e6d997ece71b18a85d830f5a191
#
_cell.length_a   1.000
_cell.length_b   1.000
_cell.length_c   1.000
_cell.angle_alpha   90.00
_cell.angle_beta   90.00
_cell.angle_gamma   90.00
#
_symmetry.space_group_name_H-M   'P 1'
#
loop_
_entity.id
_entity.type
_entity.pdbx_description
1 polymer ?
#
loop_
_entity_poly.entity_id
_entity_poly.type
_entity_poly.pdbx_seq_one_letter_code
_entity_poly.pdbx_strand_id
1 'polypeptide(L)'
;MDDKLAIQFYEQKQYDKAITYFDKLFDKLPDVYFNYYYNALIEVKDYKTAEKITKKQIKRNASNSQLYVKLGRVYLLMENPEKGKEQYEKAIKSLIPEQNNVFTLAHAFEEMELYDYAIDVYKKGRKATFEIYPYYYEIADLYKKKGDLKAMVNEYLDAIEFRESEIYTAQTNLQQSLGYDDRNGGFNNPILKQELIKRIQQQPDKTIFSEFLIFLLNQQKDFEGSFIQSKALDKRQKLDGTRLMELAQLCIDNENYEVAEKCYQYILSKGKNNPYYDIAKIERLNAGYLQLTHLANPSLTNLLALETNLEMVIKEFGTSNLTLPLIKKSALLKAYFLNKPQEAVQLLEDITTQYAFDKNEIAEIKLDLADMYLLIGNIWDASLLYSQVEKDFKYEVVGQAAKFKNAKLSYYASDFKWAKSQCDVLKGATSKTIANDALDLSLVITDAIGVDTNIAPLSMFASAELLMMQHQNQQAIARLDSINTLFNEHTLGDDIYYKKAEIYKRMNLYAEAVKMYENIVEFYPNELYGDDALFKEAEVYERYLSDKEKAKQLYTDLMVKYPGSIYVVEARKRFRELRGDSVN
;
A
#
# COMPACT_ATOMS: atom_id res chain seq x y z
N MET A 1 49.74 -2.83 44.19
CA MET A 1 48.90 -3.72 45.00
C MET A 1 47.61 -2.99 45.43
N ASP A 2 47.71 -1.77 45.90
CA ASP A 2 46.57 -1.00 46.38
C ASP A 2 45.55 -0.62 45.26
N ASP A 3 46.02 -0.48 44.04
CA ASP A 3 45.19 -0.18 42.87
C ASP A 3 44.22 -1.33 42.50
N LYS A 4 44.74 -2.57 42.51
CA LYS A 4 43.91 -3.75 42.22
C LYS A 4 42.85 -3.97 43.30
N LEU A 5 43.22 -3.76 44.56
CA LEU A 5 42.28 -3.85 45.69
C LEU A 5 41.21 -2.75 45.63
N ALA A 6 41.59 -1.52 45.29
CA ALA A 6 40.65 -0.40 45.14
C ALA A 6 39.60 -0.67 44.07
N ILE A 7 40.04 -1.14 42.88
CA ILE A 7 39.15 -1.49 41.78
C ILE A 7 38.28 -2.67 42.13
N GLN A 8 38.85 -3.73 42.74
CA GLN A 8 38.09 -4.90 43.18
C GLN A 8 36.98 -4.55 44.18
N PHE A 9 37.26 -3.72 45.20
CA PHE A 9 36.25 -3.27 46.15
C PHE A 9 35.17 -2.41 45.44
N TYR A 10 35.57 -1.58 44.50
CA TYR A 10 34.63 -0.79 43.70
C TYR A 10 33.69 -1.67 42.87
N GLU A 11 34.21 -2.66 42.17
CA GLU A 11 33.44 -3.63 41.38
C GLU A 11 32.50 -4.48 42.24
N GLN A 12 32.93 -4.81 43.47
CA GLN A 12 32.10 -5.48 44.48
C GLN A 12 31.11 -4.56 45.20
N LYS A 13 30.99 -3.28 44.77
CA LYS A 13 30.14 -2.24 45.39
C LYS A 13 30.44 -2.00 46.88
N GLN A 14 31.66 -2.34 47.34
CA GLN A 14 32.14 -2.05 48.70
C GLN A 14 32.81 -0.67 48.72
N TYR A 15 32.00 0.38 48.47
CA TYR A 15 32.47 1.72 48.18
C TYR A 15 33.22 2.38 49.36
N ASP A 16 32.80 2.12 50.60
CA ASP A 16 33.50 2.65 51.78
C ASP A 16 34.96 2.14 51.85
N LYS A 17 35.20 0.88 51.53
CA LYS A 17 36.56 0.34 51.47
C LYS A 17 37.33 0.88 50.28
N ALA A 18 36.69 0.93 49.10
CA ALA A 18 37.30 1.48 47.89
C ALA A 18 37.79 2.93 48.08
N ILE A 19 36.98 3.78 48.72
CA ILE A 19 37.28 5.19 49.02
C ILE A 19 38.59 5.33 49.81
N THR A 20 38.84 4.45 50.79
CA THR A 20 40.04 4.50 51.60
C THR A 20 41.33 4.31 50.76
N TYR A 21 41.27 3.51 49.73
CA TYR A 21 42.37 3.29 48.78
C TYR A 21 42.40 4.42 47.72
N PHE A 22 41.24 4.80 47.17
CA PHE A 22 41.19 5.87 46.15
C PHE A 22 41.67 7.22 46.68
N ASP A 23 41.49 7.54 47.94
CA ASP A 23 41.98 8.80 48.50
C ASP A 23 43.51 8.91 48.38
N LYS A 24 44.24 7.82 48.64
CA LYS A 24 45.71 7.77 48.49
C LYS A 24 46.14 7.71 47.03
N LEU A 25 45.40 7.00 46.20
CA LEU A 25 45.72 6.80 44.78
C LEU A 25 45.44 8.08 43.96
N PHE A 26 44.38 8.82 44.32
CA PHE A 26 44.02 10.09 43.68
C PHE A 26 45.11 11.17 43.86
N ASP A 27 45.81 11.17 44.97
CA ASP A 27 46.92 12.10 45.19
C ASP A 27 48.12 11.80 44.27
N LYS A 28 48.34 10.54 43.94
CA LYS A 28 49.45 10.05 43.10
C LYS A 28 49.16 10.15 41.62
N LEU A 29 47.99 9.66 41.21
CA LEU A 29 47.56 9.55 39.80
C LEU A 29 46.10 10.04 39.66
N PRO A 30 45.85 11.36 39.78
CA PRO A 30 44.50 11.92 39.83
C PRO A 30 43.66 11.66 38.60
N ASP A 31 44.23 11.73 37.40
CA ASP A 31 43.49 11.52 36.15
C ASP A 31 43.01 10.09 35.93
N VAL A 32 43.76 9.11 36.54
CA VAL A 32 43.40 7.70 36.45
C VAL A 32 42.27 7.33 37.41
N TYR A 33 42.35 7.81 38.65
CA TYR A 33 41.46 7.35 39.72
C TYR A 33 40.31 8.30 40.05
N PHE A 34 40.28 9.49 39.47
CA PHE A 34 39.24 10.47 39.71
C PHE A 34 37.83 9.95 39.51
N ASN A 35 37.56 9.28 38.38
CA ASN A 35 36.22 8.79 38.09
C ASN A 35 35.74 7.69 39.05
N TYR A 36 36.60 6.76 39.39
CA TYR A 36 36.29 5.72 40.36
C TYR A 36 36.03 6.32 41.75
N TYR A 37 36.89 7.23 42.20
CA TYR A 37 36.77 7.89 43.47
C TYR A 37 35.52 8.77 43.55
N TYR A 38 35.28 9.59 42.55
CA TYR A 38 34.08 10.39 42.43
C TYR A 38 32.80 9.57 42.51
N ASN A 39 32.68 8.50 41.69
CA ASN A 39 31.51 7.64 41.68
C ASN A 39 31.29 6.94 43.02
N ALA A 40 32.34 6.41 43.64
CA ALA A 40 32.24 5.82 44.97
C ALA A 40 31.73 6.79 46.03
N LEU A 41 32.21 8.05 46.02
CA LEU A 41 31.75 9.10 46.94
C LEU A 41 30.27 9.46 46.69
N ILE A 42 29.82 9.49 45.47
CA ILE A 42 28.41 9.73 45.12
C ILE A 42 27.54 8.60 45.71
N GLU A 43 27.94 7.36 45.53
CA GLU A 43 27.18 6.18 46.01
C GLU A 43 27.08 6.15 47.56
N VAL A 44 28.13 6.54 48.28
CA VAL A 44 28.08 6.62 49.75
C VAL A 44 27.53 7.96 50.26
N LYS A 45 27.13 8.89 49.35
CA LYS A 45 26.58 10.21 49.65
C LYS A 45 27.55 11.17 50.36
N ASP A 46 28.87 10.96 50.22
CA ASP A 46 29.87 11.93 50.72
C ASP A 46 30.10 13.03 49.71
N TYR A 47 29.10 13.88 49.57
CA TYR A 47 29.11 14.99 48.62
C TYR A 47 30.13 16.06 48.92
N LYS A 48 30.51 16.25 50.21
CA LYS A 48 31.54 17.23 50.60
C LYS A 48 32.92 16.85 50.07
N THR A 49 33.28 15.56 50.23
CA THR A 49 34.55 15.04 49.69
C THR A 49 34.50 15.04 48.14
N ALA A 50 33.38 14.65 47.52
CA ALA A 50 33.20 14.71 46.08
C ALA A 50 33.38 16.11 45.52
N GLU A 51 32.84 17.15 46.19
CA GLU A 51 33.03 18.57 45.85
C GLU A 51 34.53 18.93 45.88
N LYS A 52 35.21 18.57 46.98
CA LYS A 52 36.62 18.90 47.20
C LYS A 52 37.53 18.28 46.12
N ILE A 53 37.37 17.00 45.82
CA ILE A 53 38.21 16.33 44.81
C ILE A 53 37.91 16.83 43.40
N THR A 54 36.62 17.11 43.09
CA THR A 54 36.24 17.66 41.79
C THR A 54 36.81 19.06 41.56
N LYS A 55 36.75 19.93 42.57
CA LYS A 55 37.40 21.25 42.51
C LYS A 55 38.92 21.14 42.36
N LYS A 56 39.55 20.16 43.03
CA LYS A 56 41.00 19.89 42.88
C LYS A 56 41.34 19.46 41.47
N GLN A 57 40.49 18.60 40.87
CA GLN A 57 40.67 18.12 39.50
C GLN A 57 40.44 19.26 38.47
N ILE A 58 39.45 20.12 38.67
CA ILE A 58 39.20 21.31 37.80
C ILE A 58 40.43 22.25 37.82
N LYS A 59 41.06 22.48 38.97
CA LYS A 59 42.28 23.27 39.04
C LYS A 59 43.44 22.70 38.23
N ARG A 60 43.51 21.37 38.11
CA ARG A 60 44.55 20.66 37.33
C ARG A 60 44.24 20.65 35.83
N ASN A 61 42.96 20.53 35.50
CA ASN A 61 42.51 20.38 34.14
C ASN A 61 41.26 21.26 33.87
N ALA A 62 41.50 22.56 33.82
CA ALA A 62 40.43 23.59 33.70
C ALA A 62 39.75 23.58 32.31
N SER A 63 40.39 22.96 31.29
CA SER A 63 39.82 22.82 29.94
C SER A 63 38.84 21.65 29.83
N ASN A 64 38.81 20.74 30.81
CA ASN A 64 37.88 19.61 30.79
C ASN A 64 36.49 20.04 31.27
N SER A 65 35.61 20.33 30.32
CA SER A 65 34.24 20.80 30.56
C SER A 65 33.39 19.82 31.36
N GLN A 66 33.64 18.48 31.25
CA GLN A 66 32.90 17.45 31.99
C GLN A 66 33.06 17.54 33.50
N LEU A 67 34.21 18.06 33.99
CA LEU A 67 34.45 18.22 35.41
C LEU A 67 33.48 19.22 36.04
N TYR A 68 33.10 20.27 35.31
CA TYR A 68 32.07 21.20 35.74
C TYR A 68 30.68 20.57 35.79
N VAL A 69 30.36 19.64 34.86
CA VAL A 69 29.11 18.87 34.91
C VAL A 69 29.05 18.01 36.16
N LYS A 70 30.16 17.28 36.47
CA LYS A 70 30.27 16.49 37.71
C LYS A 70 30.15 17.33 38.96
N LEU A 71 30.76 18.52 39.01
CA LEU A 71 30.63 19.44 40.12
C LEU A 71 29.20 19.97 40.25
N GLY A 72 28.54 20.29 39.15
CA GLY A 72 27.14 20.69 39.13
C GLY A 72 26.22 19.63 39.70
N ARG A 73 26.46 18.33 39.33
CA ARG A 73 25.73 17.19 39.91
C ARG A 73 25.90 17.10 41.42
N VAL A 74 27.12 17.27 41.92
CA VAL A 74 27.37 17.28 43.37
C VAL A 74 26.56 18.36 44.06
N TYR A 75 26.52 19.58 43.51
CA TYR A 75 25.71 20.66 44.08
C TYR A 75 24.21 20.37 44.05
N LEU A 76 23.68 19.72 43.01
CA LEU A 76 22.29 19.29 43.01
C LEU A 76 22.01 18.27 44.12
N LEU A 77 22.90 17.29 44.32
CA LEU A 77 22.78 16.29 45.37
C LEU A 77 22.94 16.90 46.78
N MET A 78 23.57 18.06 46.90
CA MET A 78 23.67 18.87 48.11
C MET A 78 22.50 19.85 48.26
N GLU A 79 21.43 19.69 47.47
CA GLU A 79 20.24 20.56 47.48
C GLU A 79 20.55 22.04 47.19
N ASN A 80 21.58 22.30 46.38
CA ASN A 80 21.98 23.65 45.98
C ASN A 80 21.90 23.83 44.45
N PRO A 81 20.67 23.91 43.87
CA PRO A 81 20.45 23.94 42.42
C PRO A 81 21.07 25.18 41.75
N GLU A 82 21.13 26.33 42.44
CA GLU A 82 21.70 27.56 41.88
C GLU A 82 23.20 27.39 41.56
N LYS A 83 23.95 26.82 42.51
CA LYS A 83 25.36 26.52 42.26
C LYS A 83 25.54 25.40 41.22
N GLY A 84 24.62 24.44 41.17
CA GLY A 84 24.60 23.42 40.14
C GLY A 84 24.49 24.05 38.75
N LYS A 85 23.50 24.90 38.56
CA LYS A 85 23.26 25.64 37.31
C LYS A 85 24.48 26.48 36.89
N GLU A 86 25.08 27.20 37.83
CA GLU A 86 26.29 27.96 37.56
C GLU A 86 27.43 27.10 37.00
N GLN A 87 27.61 25.90 37.51
CA GLN A 87 28.63 24.97 36.98
C GLN A 87 28.27 24.43 35.60
N TYR A 88 27.01 24.15 35.31
CA TYR A 88 26.57 23.71 33.98
C TYR A 88 26.79 24.83 32.94
N GLU A 89 26.46 26.07 33.26
CA GLU A 89 26.75 27.22 32.41
C GLU A 89 28.25 27.40 32.17
N LYS A 90 29.09 27.20 33.22
CA LYS A 90 30.55 27.18 33.07
C LYS A 90 31.05 26.05 32.18
N ALA A 91 30.48 24.85 32.30
CA ALA A 91 30.81 23.72 31.43
C ALA A 91 30.59 24.07 29.94
N ILE A 92 29.44 24.65 29.62
CA ILE A 92 29.12 25.04 28.24
C ILE A 92 30.01 26.21 27.80
N LYS A 93 30.28 27.19 28.69
CA LYS A 93 31.13 28.32 28.33
C LYS A 93 32.56 27.89 28.04
N SER A 94 33.12 26.96 28.81
CA SER A 94 34.49 26.46 28.64
C SER A 94 34.67 25.44 27.50
N LEU A 95 33.58 25.01 26.87
CA LEU A 95 33.63 24.05 25.77
C LEU A 95 34.47 24.60 24.61
N ILE A 96 35.52 23.87 24.24
CA ILE A 96 36.24 24.03 22.97
C ILE A 96 35.40 23.27 21.92
N PRO A 97 34.84 23.95 20.91
CA PRO A 97 33.82 23.37 20.02
C PRO A 97 34.42 22.50 18.93
N GLU A 98 35.21 21.53 19.30
CA GLU A 98 35.65 20.40 18.47
C GLU A 98 34.61 19.27 18.58
N GLN A 99 34.39 18.54 17.50
CA GLN A 99 33.32 17.55 17.41
C GLN A 99 33.31 16.56 18.60
N ASN A 100 34.46 15.98 18.91
CA ASN A 100 34.59 15.04 20.03
C ASN A 100 34.25 15.67 21.38
N ASN A 101 34.67 16.91 21.63
CA ASN A 101 34.38 17.62 22.87
C ASN A 101 32.89 17.95 22.99
N VAL A 102 32.24 18.30 21.88
CA VAL A 102 30.80 18.55 21.81
C VAL A 102 30.02 17.29 22.16
N PHE A 103 30.31 16.17 21.52
CA PHE A 103 29.66 14.88 21.85
C PHE A 103 29.89 14.49 23.30
N THR A 104 31.12 14.55 23.76
CA THR A 104 31.49 14.12 25.10
C THR A 104 30.79 14.95 26.19
N LEU A 105 30.70 16.27 25.99
CA LEU A 105 29.99 17.13 26.94
C LEU A 105 28.46 16.96 26.87
N ALA A 106 27.89 16.85 25.67
CA ALA A 106 26.47 16.63 25.49
C ALA A 106 26.02 15.31 26.15
N HIS A 107 26.74 14.21 25.90
CA HIS A 107 26.47 12.93 26.56
C HIS A 107 26.54 13.00 28.07
N ALA A 108 27.49 13.77 28.66
CA ALA A 108 27.54 13.94 30.09
C ALA A 108 26.26 14.61 30.68
N PHE A 109 25.62 15.48 29.92
CA PHE A 109 24.32 16.06 30.29
C PHE A 109 23.16 15.07 30.01
N GLU A 110 23.22 14.31 28.92
CA GLU A 110 22.21 13.29 28.57
C GLU A 110 22.10 12.18 29.63
N GLU A 111 23.23 11.67 30.11
CA GLU A 111 23.30 10.68 31.20
C GLU A 111 22.61 11.16 32.48
N MET A 112 22.46 12.45 32.66
CA MET A 112 21.77 13.09 33.78
C MET A 112 20.35 13.55 33.42
N GLU A 113 19.85 13.23 32.23
CA GLU A 113 18.55 13.67 31.70
C GLU A 113 18.41 15.21 31.63
N LEU A 114 19.52 15.91 31.57
CA LEU A 114 19.58 17.38 31.47
C LEU A 114 19.57 17.79 29.98
N TYR A 115 18.51 17.43 29.28
CA TYR A 115 18.41 17.54 27.83
C TYR A 115 18.55 18.98 27.31
N ASP A 116 18.08 19.97 28.06
CA ASP A 116 18.22 21.38 27.65
C ASP A 116 19.68 21.82 27.57
N TYR A 117 20.49 21.43 28.54
CA TYR A 117 21.94 21.73 28.51
C TYR A 117 22.65 20.94 27.40
N ALA A 118 22.27 19.69 27.16
CA ALA A 118 22.80 18.91 26.04
C ALA A 118 22.49 19.58 24.67
N ILE A 119 21.25 20.06 24.49
CA ILE A 119 20.83 20.81 23.30
C ILE A 119 21.67 22.10 23.16
N ASP A 120 21.91 22.83 24.24
CA ASP A 120 22.73 24.05 24.22
C ASP A 120 24.20 23.75 23.83
N VAL A 121 24.74 22.62 24.29
CA VAL A 121 26.08 22.14 23.89
C VAL A 121 26.11 21.88 22.38
N TYR A 122 25.17 21.11 21.84
CA TYR A 122 25.11 20.83 20.40
C TYR A 122 24.87 22.11 19.58
N LYS A 123 24.01 23.03 20.04
CA LYS A 123 23.79 24.32 19.39
C LYS A 123 25.06 25.20 19.40
N LYS A 124 25.87 25.15 20.46
CA LYS A 124 27.17 25.81 20.49
C LYS A 124 28.15 25.15 19.53
N GLY A 125 28.18 23.81 19.48
CA GLY A 125 28.96 23.05 18.50
C GLY A 125 28.55 23.42 17.07
N ARG A 126 27.26 23.42 16.75
CA ARG A 126 26.70 23.81 15.45
C ARG A 126 27.22 25.17 14.98
N LYS A 127 27.23 26.18 15.85
CA LYS A 127 27.73 27.52 15.46
C LYS A 127 29.19 27.53 15.02
N ALA A 128 30.01 26.63 15.54
CA ALA A 128 31.42 26.59 15.25
C ALA A 128 31.77 25.62 14.10
N THR A 129 30.98 24.55 13.91
CA THR A 129 31.27 23.47 12.95
C THR A 129 30.15 23.29 11.92
N PHE A 130 29.35 24.32 11.65
CA PHE A 130 28.13 24.23 10.85
C PHE A 130 28.34 23.58 9.48
N GLU A 131 29.39 23.96 8.78
CA GLU A 131 29.67 23.42 7.45
C GLU A 131 30.15 21.97 7.46
N ILE A 132 30.66 21.48 8.59
CA ILE A 132 31.22 20.14 8.75
C ILE A 132 30.18 19.21 9.32
N TYR A 133 29.60 19.56 10.47
CA TYR A 133 28.62 18.73 11.17
C TYR A 133 27.66 19.59 12.00
N PRO A 134 26.38 19.73 11.59
CA PRO A 134 25.42 20.66 12.21
C PRO A 134 24.57 20.07 13.35
N TYR A 135 24.77 18.82 13.76
CA TYR A 135 24.11 18.14 14.90
C TYR A 135 22.57 18.13 14.84
N TYR A 136 21.97 18.12 13.65
CA TYR A 136 20.51 18.14 13.51
C TYR A 136 19.85 16.90 14.11
N TYR A 137 20.42 15.72 13.89
CA TYR A 137 19.84 14.46 14.35
C TYR A 137 19.95 14.26 15.85
N GLU A 138 21.07 14.66 16.45
CA GLU A 138 21.30 14.61 17.89
C GLU A 138 20.34 15.53 18.63
N ILE A 139 20.17 16.76 18.13
CA ILE A 139 19.24 17.72 18.72
C ILE A 139 17.79 17.24 18.54
N ALA A 140 17.44 16.67 17.39
CA ALA A 140 16.11 16.09 17.15
C ALA A 140 15.80 14.96 18.13
N ASP A 141 16.77 14.05 18.39
CA ASP A 141 16.60 12.95 19.35
C ASP A 141 16.37 13.49 20.78
N LEU A 142 17.09 14.52 21.16
CA LEU A 142 16.89 15.18 22.47
C LEU A 142 15.52 15.84 22.59
N TYR A 143 15.04 16.49 21.53
CA TYR A 143 13.68 17.04 21.53
C TYR A 143 12.63 15.93 21.58
N LYS A 144 12.88 14.79 20.93
CA LYS A 144 12.03 13.59 21.05
C LYS A 144 11.97 13.09 22.49
N LYS A 145 13.12 12.95 23.18
CA LYS A 145 13.20 12.54 24.60
C LYS A 145 12.45 13.52 25.50
N LYS A 146 12.43 14.81 25.17
CA LYS A 146 11.65 15.84 25.88
C LYS A 146 10.16 15.84 25.56
N GLY A 147 9.70 15.13 24.53
CA GLY A 147 8.34 15.17 24.02
C GLY A 147 8.01 16.43 23.20
N ASP A 148 8.99 17.26 22.84
CA ASP A 148 8.80 18.42 21.96
C ASP A 148 8.87 18.01 20.49
N LEU A 149 7.77 17.39 20.03
CA LEU A 149 7.66 16.89 18.66
C LEU A 149 7.79 17.99 17.60
N LYS A 150 7.35 19.21 17.92
CA LYS A 150 7.46 20.33 16.99
C LYS A 150 8.89 20.76 16.76
N ALA A 151 9.68 20.91 17.84
CA ALA A 151 11.09 21.24 17.73
C ALA A 151 11.86 20.11 17.04
N MET A 152 11.56 18.86 17.35
CA MET A 152 12.12 17.69 16.66
C MET A 152 11.89 17.73 15.15
N VAL A 153 10.64 17.95 14.71
CA VAL A 153 10.29 18.06 13.29
C VAL A 153 11.08 19.17 12.61
N ASN A 154 11.20 20.33 13.27
CA ASN A 154 11.95 21.45 12.70
C ASN A 154 13.44 21.14 12.52
N GLU A 155 14.08 20.42 13.44
CA GLU A 155 15.48 20.00 13.27
C GLU A 155 15.66 19.07 12.06
N TYR A 156 14.73 18.13 11.82
CA TYR A 156 14.76 17.30 10.61
C TYR A 156 14.54 18.10 9.33
N LEU A 157 13.63 19.09 9.35
CA LEU A 157 13.42 19.95 8.20
C LEU A 157 14.62 20.89 7.96
N ASP A 158 15.30 21.33 9.00
CA ASP A 158 16.56 22.10 8.89
C ASP A 158 17.69 21.24 8.31
N ALA A 159 17.74 19.94 8.65
CA ALA A 159 18.70 19.01 8.04
C ALA A 159 18.48 18.87 6.52
N ILE A 160 17.22 18.72 6.09
CA ILE A 160 16.86 18.65 4.67
C ILE A 160 17.19 19.99 3.97
N GLU A 161 16.91 21.10 4.64
CA GLU A 161 17.21 22.44 4.11
C GLU A 161 18.71 22.67 3.92
N PHE A 162 19.52 22.16 4.84
CA PHE A 162 20.97 22.20 4.76
C PHE A 162 21.53 21.32 3.65
N ARG A 163 20.96 20.11 3.48
CA ARG A 163 21.39 19.14 2.47
C ARG A 163 20.19 18.32 2.00
N GLU A 164 19.75 18.55 0.77
CA GLU A 164 18.56 17.87 0.20
C GLU A 164 18.68 16.35 0.16
N SER A 165 19.91 15.80 0.04
CA SER A 165 20.14 14.34 0.10
C SER A 165 19.74 13.69 1.43
N GLU A 166 19.57 14.48 2.49
CA GLU A 166 19.12 13.99 3.81
C GLU A 166 17.63 13.65 3.86
N ILE A 167 16.88 13.91 2.80
CA ILE A 167 15.41 13.71 2.78
C ILE A 167 14.99 12.29 3.19
N TYR A 168 15.66 11.26 2.68
CA TYR A 168 15.32 9.87 3.00
C TYR A 168 15.60 9.52 4.46
N THR A 169 16.74 10.01 5.00
CA THR A 169 17.10 9.82 6.40
C THR A 169 16.10 10.50 7.31
N ALA A 170 15.75 11.75 6.99
CA ALA A 170 14.76 12.52 7.76
C ALA A 170 13.36 11.89 7.70
N GLN A 171 12.91 11.44 6.53
CA GLN A 171 11.63 10.73 6.38
C GLN A 171 11.57 9.48 7.26
N THR A 172 12.60 8.64 7.21
CA THR A 172 12.67 7.41 8.00
C THR A 172 12.63 7.70 9.50
N ASN A 173 13.42 8.66 9.97
CA ASN A 173 13.48 9.03 11.38
C ASN A 173 12.17 9.68 11.86
N LEU A 174 11.53 10.48 11.03
CA LEU A 174 10.23 11.08 11.32
C LEU A 174 9.14 10.00 11.41
N GLN A 175 9.11 9.04 10.49
CA GLN A 175 8.18 7.91 10.54
C GLN A 175 8.34 7.09 11.83
N GLN A 176 9.59 6.77 12.21
CA GLN A 176 9.88 6.04 13.44
C GLN A 176 9.54 6.83 14.72
N SER A 177 9.67 8.16 14.68
CA SER A 177 9.51 9.01 15.84
C SER A 177 8.08 9.48 16.07
N LEU A 178 7.33 9.72 15.00
CA LEU A 178 5.95 10.20 15.03
C LEU A 178 4.92 9.07 15.00
N GLY A 179 5.39 7.85 14.78
CA GLY A 179 4.57 6.65 14.68
C GLY A 179 3.91 6.47 13.31
N TYR A 180 3.75 5.22 12.94
CA TYR A 180 2.94 4.80 11.79
C TYR A 180 1.57 4.46 12.34
N ASP A 181 0.54 5.23 11.99
CA ASP A 181 -0.83 4.94 12.42
C ASP A 181 -1.56 4.17 11.31
N ASP A 182 -1.59 2.84 11.45
CA ASP A 182 -2.33 1.97 10.53
C ASP A 182 -3.82 2.30 10.43
N ARG A 183 -4.37 3.01 11.44
CA ARG A 183 -5.80 3.35 11.50
C ARG A 183 -6.19 4.55 10.62
N ASN A 184 -5.21 5.42 10.29
CA ASN A 184 -5.44 6.66 9.55
C ASN A 184 -4.67 6.74 8.21
N GLY A 185 -4.32 5.61 7.60
CA GLY A 185 -3.66 5.57 6.28
C GLY A 185 -2.17 5.91 6.35
N GLY A 186 -1.45 5.44 7.36
CA GLY A 186 -0.01 5.54 7.42
C GLY A 186 0.51 6.76 8.18
N PHE A 187 1.51 7.46 7.61
CA PHE A 187 2.22 8.55 8.27
C PHE A 187 1.40 9.85 8.26
N ASN A 188 0.43 9.98 9.20
CA ASN A 188 -0.41 11.17 9.34
C ASN A 188 -0.04 11.97 10.59
N ASN A 189 0.85 12.94 10.45
CA ASN A 189 1.20 13.83 11.56
C ASN A 189 0.87 15.30 11.23
N PRO A 190 -0.10 15.92 11.93
CA PRO A 190 -0.52 17.28 11.66
C PRO A 190 0.60 18.30 11.89
N ILE A 191 1.52 18.05 12.83
CA ILE A 191 2.64 18.95 13.13
C ILE A 191 3.58 19.01 11.91
N LEU A 192 3.94 17.85 11.34
CA LEU A 192 4.80 17.79 10.15
C LEU A 192 4.14 18.51 8.97
N LYS A 193 2.86 18.23 8.71
CA LYS A 193 2.11 18.88 7.62
C LYS A 193 2.09 20.42 7.78
N GLN A 194 1.84 20.91 8.99
CA GLN A 194 1.83 22.35 9.27
C GLN A 194 3.21 23.00 9.10
N GLU A 195 4.28 22.39 9.62
CA GLU A 195 5.63 22.96 9.50
C GLU A 195 6.13 22.92 8.04
N LEU A 196 5.78 21.87 7.26
CA LEU A 196 6.06 21.82 5.82
C LEU A 196 5.35 22.96 5.07
N ILE A 197 4.04 23.16 5.31
CA ILE A 197 3.28 24.25 4.68
C ILE A 197 3.90 25.61 5.03
N LYS A 198 4.26 25.83 6.28
CA LYS A 198 4.92 27.05 6.72
C LYS A 198 6.24 27.31 5.99
N ARG A 199 7.08 26.27 5.82
CA ARG A 199 8.35 26.40 5.09
C ARG A 199 8.14 26.65 3.60
N ILE A 200 7.16 26.01 2.98
CA ILE A 200 6.79 26.26 1.58
C ILE A 200 6.38 27.72 1.37
N GLN A 201 5.63 28.29 2.33
CA GLN A 201 5.22 29.70 2.27
C GLN A 201 6.39 30.67 2.48
N GLN A 202 7.33 30.34 3.38
CA GLN A 202 8.49 31.17 3.69
C GLN A 202 9.59 31.09 2.62
N GLN A 203 9.74 29.95 1.98
CA GLN A 203 10.80 29.63 1.02
C GLN A 203 10.22 28.99 -0.23
N PRO A 204 9.42 29.71 -1.02
CA PRO A 204 8.71 29.15 -2.18
C PRO A 204 9.64 28.63 -3.28
N ASP A 205 10.87 29.08 -3.33
CA ASP A 205 11.86 28.65 -4.33
C ASP A 205 12.50 27.28 -3.98
N LYS A 206 12.43 26.85 -2.71
CA LYS A 206 12.92 25.54 -2.29
C LYS A 206 11.85 24.47 -2.54
N THR A 207 12.05 23.66 -3.56
CA THR A 207 11.08 22.63 -3.97
C THR A 207 10.99 21.46 -3.03
N ILE A 208 12.07 21.17 -2.32
CA ILE A 208 12.22 19.99 -1.48
C ILE A 208 11.09 19.86 -0.43
N PHE A 209 10.62 20.97 0.15
CA PHE A 209 9.51 20.95 1.10
C PHE A 209 8.16 20.65 0.43
N SER A 210 7.95 21.15 -0.81
CA SER A 210 6.76 20.81 -1.59
C SER A 210 6.77 19.33 -1.99
N GLU A 211 7.92 18.81 -2.38
CA GLU A 211 8.11 17.40 -2.73
C GLU A 211 7.86 16.49 -1.51
N PHE A 212 8.35 16.88 -0.36
CA PHE A 212 8.10 16.13 0.88
C PHE A 212 6.61 16.17 1.27
N LEU A 213 5.94 17.32 1.12
CA LEU A 213 4.50 17.41 1.39
C LEU A 213 3.68 16.55 0.41
N ILE A 214 4.02 16.54 -0.88
CA ILE A 214 3.39 15.69 -1.90
C ILE A 214 3.57 14.22 -1.53
N PHE A 215 4.79 13.81 -1.16
CA PHE A 215 5.06 12.45 -0.69
C PHE A 215 4.18 12.09 0.52
N LEU A 216 4.10 12.96 1.52
CA LEU A 216 3.27 12.76 2.72
C LEU A 216 1.78 12.59 2.36
N LEU A 217 1.26 13.44 1.48
CA LEU A 217 -0.14 13.39 1.04
C LEU A 217 -0.45 12.11 0.26
N ASN A 218 0.49 11.65 -0.59
CA ASN A 218 0.35 10.38 -1.31
C ASN A 218 0.31 9.18 -0.35
N GLN A 219 1.15 9.18 0.68
CA GLN A 219 1.14 8.13 1.72
C GLN A 219 -0.18 8.10 2.50
N GLN A 220 -0.80 9.26 2.69
CA GLN A 220 -2.11 9.41 3.35
C GLN A 220 -3.29 9.13 2.42
N LYS A 221 -3.05 8.84 1.15
CA LYS A 221 -4.07 8.76 0.10
C LYS A 221 -4.91 10.04 -0.05
N ASP A 222 -4.39 11.19 0.43
CA ASP A 222 -4.97 12.52 0.18
C ASP A 222 -4.57 12.99 -1.23
N PHE A 223 -5.11 12.29 -2.24
CA PHE A 223 -4.76 12.53 -3.64
C PHE A 223 -5.20 13.93 -4.12
N GLU A 224 -6.31 14.45 -3.59
CA GLU A 224 -6.75 15.82 -3.91
C GLU A 224 -5.76 16.86 -3.40
N GLY A 225 -5.30 16.72 -2.15
CA GLY A 225 -4.25 17.57 -1.59
C GLY A 225 -2.95 17.46 -2.39
N SER A 226 -2.56 16.25 -2.77
CA SER A 226 -1.38 15.97 -3.60
C SER A 226 -1.49 16.64 -4.97
N PHE A 227 -2.65 16.56 -5.64
CA PHE A 227 -2.91 17.24 -6.90
C PHE A 227 -2.74 18.76 -6.80
N ILE A 228 -3.31 19.37 -5.75
CA ILE A 228 -3.20 20.82 -5.51
C ILE A 228 -1.74 21.23 -5.37
N GLN A 229 -0.96 20.52 -4.57
CA GLN A 229 0.46 20.83 -4.34
C GLN A 229 1.31 20.57 -5.59
N SER A 230 1.11 19.44 -6.27
CA SER A 230 1.83 19.08 -7.51
C SER A 230 1.56 20.11 -8.61
N LYS A 231 0.32 20.51 -8.79
CA LYS A 231 -0.09 21.56 -9.76
C LYS A 231 0.51 22.92 -9.41
N ALA A 232 0.54 23.29 -8.12
CA ALA A 232 1.13 24.56 -7.68
C ALA A 232 2.65 24.58 -7.93
N LEU A 233 3.33 23.46 -7.64
CA LEU A 233 4.76 23.30 -7.89
C LEU A 233 5.09 23.34 -9.37
N ASP A 234 4.33 22.59 -10.20
CA ASP A 234 4.50 22.56 -11.66
C ASP A 234 4.33 23.96 -12.29
N LYS A 235 3.30 24.72 -11.88
CA LYS A 235 3.08 26.08 -12.35
C LYS A 235 4.22 27.04 -11.97
N ARG A 236 4.66 26.99 -10.72
CA ARG A 236 5.69 27.86 -10.19
C ARG A 236 7.03 27.66 -10.89
N GLN A 237 7.38 26.42 -11.17
CA GLN A 237 8.64 26.05 -11.81
C GLN A 237 8.56 25.90 -13.31
N LYS A 238 7.38 26.07 -13.91
CA LYS A 238 7.12 25.90 -15.34
C LYS A 238 7.56 24.52 -15.84
N LEU A 239 7.26 23.48 -15.07
CA LEU A 239 7.60 22.10 -15.40
C LEU A 239 6.66 21.53 -16.49
N ASP A 240 6.95 20.36 -16.96
CA ASP A 240 6.23 19.67 -18.05
C ASP A 240 4.99 18.88 -17.60
N GLY A 241 4.80 18.67 -16.30
CA GLY A 241 3.70 17.88 -15.75
C GLY A 241 4.05 16.44 -15.38
N THR A 242 5.31 16.05 -15.39
CA THR A 242 5.77 14.69 -15.04
C THR A 242 5.15 14.20 -13.75
N ARG A 243 5.24 14.99 -12.66
CA ARG A 243 4.66 14.61 -11.34
C ARG A 243 3.15 14.38 -11.36
N LEU A 244 2.45 15.09 -12.23
CA LEU A 244 1.00 14.92 -12.38
C LEU A 244 0.66 13.67 -13.18
N MET A 245 1.52 13.24 -14.12
CA MET A 245 1.38 11.93 -14.76
C MET A 245 1.60 10.80 -13.76
N GLU A 246 2.64 10.89 -12.93
CA GLU A 246 2.93 9.92 -11.86
C GLU A 246 1.78 9.85 -10.83
N LEU A 247 1.26 11.01 -10.42
CA LEU A 247 0.11 11.08 -9.53
C LEU A 247 -1.15 10.48 -10.16
N ALA A 248 -1.39 10.73 -11.43
CA ALA A 248 -2.54 10.16 -12.14
C ALA A 248 -2.47 8.63 -12.16
N GLN A 249 -1.29 8.05 -12.43
CA GLN A 249 -1.10 6.60 -12.36
C GLN A 249 -1.34 6.06 -10.95
N LEU A 250 -0.78 6.72 -9.93
CA LEU A 250 -1.02 6.34 -8.53
C LEU A 250 -2.50 6.40 -8.15
N CYS A 251 -3.22 7.40 -8.67
CA CYS A 251 -4.67 7.51 -8.48
C CYS A 251 -5.43 6.37 -9.17
N ILE A 252 -5.05 5.97 -10.39
CA ILE A 252 -5.62 4.82 -11.10
C ILE A 252 -5.43 3.55 -10.29
N ASP A 253 -4.20 3.30 -9.80
CA ASP A 253 -3.86 2.10 -9.00
C ASP A 253 -4.63 2.03 -7.67
N ASN A 254 -5.14 3.18 -7.19
CA ASN A 254 -5.98 3.28 -5.99
C ASN A 254 -7.47 3.56 -6.31
N GLU A 255 -7.91 3.36 -7.54
CA GLU A 255 -9.30 3.53 -8.00
C GLU A 255 -9.85 4.97 -7.80
N ASN A 256 -8.97 5.96 -7.67
CA ASN A 256 -9.34 7.37 -7.54
C ASN A 256 -9.36 8.07 -8.91
N TYR A 257 -10.29 7.66 -9.75
CA TYR A 257 -10.39 8.12 -11.14
C TYR A 257 -10.68 9.61 -11.26
N GLU A 258 -11.35 10.21 -10.28
CA GLU A 258 -11.68 11.64 -10.29
C GLU A 258 -10.43 12.52 -10.25
N VAL A 259 -9.49 12.21 -9.38
CA VAL A 259 -8.22 12.97 -9.28
C VAL A 259 -7.31 12.66 -10.47
N ALA A 260 -7.29 11.42 -10.97
CA ALA A 260 -6.58 11.07 -12.19
C ALA A 260 -7.07 11.93 -13.38
N GLU A 261 -8.38 12.08 -13.55
CA GLU A 261 -8.99 12.93 -14.57
C GLU A 261 -8.53 14.40 -14.44
N LYS A 262 -8.50 14.96 -13.21
CA LYS A 262 -7.99 16.31 -12.95
C LYS A 262 -6.53 16.49 -13.36
N CYS A 263 -5.70 15.47 -13.10
CA CYS A 263 -4.29 15.46 -13.50
C CYS A 263 -4.15 15.50 -15.02
N TYR A 264 -4.84 14.62 -15.74
CA TYR A 264 -4.79 14.59 -17.21
C TYR A 264 -5.35 15.87 -17.83
N GLN A 265 -6.47 16.41 -17.33
CA GLN A 265 -7.03 17.69 -17.80
C GLN A 265 -6.03 18.84 -17.64
N TYR A 266 -5.30 18.88 -16.51
CA TYR A 266 -4.28 19.89 -16.31
C TYR A 266 -3.16 19.78 -17.34
N ILE A 267 -2.67 18.58 -17.64
CA ILE A 267 -1.63 18.35 -18.64
C ILE A 267 -2.12 18.76 -20.03
N LEU A 268 -3.34 18.38 -20.40
CA LEU A 268 -3.96 18.78 -21.66
C LEU A 268 -4.10 20.31 -21.78
N SER A 269 -4.34 21.00 -20.66
CA SER A 269 -4.44 22.47 -20.64
C SER A 269 -3.12 23.19 -20.95
N LYS A 270 -1.97 22.48 -20.90
CA LYS A 270 -0.66 23.01 -21.29
C LYS A 270 -0.47 23.09 -22.82
N GLY A 271 -1.34 22.42 -23.57
CA GLY A 271 -1.36 22.46 -25.04
C GLY A 271 -0.54 21.33 -25.70
N LYS A 272 -0.71 21.21 -27.02
CA LYS A 272 -0.16 20.12 -27.85
C LYS A 272 1.38 20.03 -27.87
N ASN A 273 2.08 21.09 -27.50
CA ASN A 273 3.55 21.10 -27.43
C ASN A 273 4.10 20.47 -26.14
N ASN A 274 3.23 20.12 -25.18
CA ASN A 274 3.65 19.43 -23.98
C ASN A 274 4.00 17.96 -24.31
N PRO A 275 5.15 17.42 -23.84
CA PRO A 275 5.60 16.07 -24.16
C PRO A 275 4.63 14.96 -23.70
N TYR A 276 3.80 15.23 -22.71
CA TYR A 276 2.81 14.29 -22.19
C TYR A 276 1.41 14.47 -22.76
N TYR A 277 1.19 15.41 -23.69
CA TYR A 277 -0.15 15.73 -24.19
C TYR A 277 -0.86 14.51 -24.78
N ASP A 278 -0.20 13.79 -25.68
CA ASP A 278 -0.76 12.64 -26.38
C ASP A 278 -1.02 11.48 -25.42
N ILE A 279 -0.05 11.19 -24.55
CA ILE A 279 -0.18 10.14 -23.52
C ILE A 279 -1.30 10.50 -22.54
N ALA A 280 -1.38 11.75 -22.05
CA ALA A 280 -2.44 12.18 -21.15
C ALA A 280 -3.84 12.08 -21.78
N LYS A 281 -3.95 12.32 -23.10
CA LYS A 281 -5.21 12.19 -23.82
C LYS A 281 -5.69 10.74 -23.90
N ILE A 282 -4.76 9.81 -24.10
CA ILE A 282 -5.01 8.37 -24.14
C ILE A 282 -5.33 7.83 -22.76
N GLU A 283 -4.47 8.12 -21.76
CA GLU A 283 -4.64 7.62 -20.41
C GLU A 283 -5.89 8.17 -19.70
N ARG A 284 -6.32 9.37 -20.07
CA ARG A 284 -7.60 9.91 -19.63
C ARG A 284 -8.78 9.05 -20.06
N LEU A 285 -8.77 8.54 -21.30
CA LEU A 285 -9.82 7.63 -21.78
C LEU A 285 -9.72 6.26 -21.15
N ASN A 286 -8.50 5.77 -20.89
CA ASN A 286 -8.28 4.56 -20.12
C ASN A 286 -8.87 4.67 -18.71
N ALA A 287 -8.65 5.80 -18.01
CA ALA A 287 -9.24 6.06 -16.71
C ALA A 287 -10.76 6.12 -16.76
N GLY A 288 -11.31 6.82 -17.77
CA GLY A 288 -12.76 6.89 -17.98
C GLY A 288 -13.40 5.52 -18.25
N TYR A 289 -12.74 4.67 -19.03
CA TYR A 289 -13.17 3.29 -19.25
C TYR A 289 -13.19 2.49 -17.91
N LEU A 290 -12.11 2.53 -17.15
CA LEU A 290 -12.04 1.84 -15.86
C LEU A 290 -13.12 2.37 -14.88
N GLN A 291 -13.28 3.68 -14.79
CA GLN A 291 -14.30 4.29 -13.95
C GLN A 291 -15.71 3.80 -14.27
N LEU A 292 -16.09 3.81 -15.56
CA LEU A 292 -17.44 3.42 -15.97
C LEU A 292 -17.67 1.91 -15.86
N THR A 293 -16.68 1.08 -16.18
CA THR A 293 -16.81 -0.38 -16.16
C THR A 293 -16.78 -0.97 -14.75
N HIS A 294 -16.23 -0.23 -13.76
CA HIS A 294 -16.31 -0.62 -12.34
C HIS A 294 -17.65 -0.23 -11.68
N LEU A 295 -18.46 0.61 -12.32
CA LEU A 295 -19.79 0.92 -11.79
C LEU A 295 -20.72 -0.28 -11.93
N ALA A 296 -21.53 -0.51 -10.93
CA ALA A 296 -22.56 -1.53 -10.94
C ALA A 296 -23.57 -1.35 -12.10
N ASN A 297 -23.96 -0.10 -12.33
CA ASN A 297 -24.92 0.31 -13.35
C ASN A 297 -24.43 1.56 -14.08
N PRO A 298 -23.49 1.40 -15.03
CA PRO A 298 -23.04 2.56 -15.80
C PRO A 298 -24.15 3.12 -16.68
N SER A 299 -24.26 4.45 -16.70
CA SER A 299 -25.24 5.12 -17.57
C SER A 299 -24.94 4.86 -19.04
N LEU A 300 -25.95 4.42 -19.80
CA LEU A 300 -25.82 4.20 -21.24
C LEU A 300 -25.33 5.48 -21.97
N THR A 301 -25.79 6.66 -21.55
CA THR A 301 -25.33 7.94 -22.10
C THR A 301 -23.82 8.13 -21.92
N ASN A 302 -23.29 7.79 -20.75
CA ASN A 302 -21.86 7.89 -20.47
C ASN A 302 -21.05 6.87 -21.26
N LEU A 303 -21.57 5.64 -21.42
CA LEU A 303 -20.92 4.59 -22.23
C LEU A 303 -20.85 4.98 -23.71
N LEU A 304 -21.92 5.56 -24.28
CA LEU A 304 -21.95 6.03 -25.66
C LEU A 304 -21.02 7.25 -25.85
N ALA A 305 -20.97 8.15 -24.87
CA ALA A 305 -20.02 9.26 -24.89
C ALA A 305 -18.57 8.78 -24.86
N LEU A 306 -18.27 7.74 -24.05
CA LEU A 306 -16.96 7.12 -24.01
C LEU A 306 -16.61 6.45 -25.34
N GLU A 307 -17.54 5.69 -25.94
CA GLU A 307 -17.38 5.08 -27.28
C GLU A 307 -16.97 6.14 -28.31
N THR A 308 -17.74 7.24 -28.38
CA THR A 308 -17.48 8.34 -29.31
C THR A 308 -16.08 8.94 -29.09
N ASN A 309 -15.69 9.16 -27.83
CA ASN A 309 -14.38 9.73 -27.50
C ASN A 309 -13.23 8.77 -27.85
N LEU A 310 -13.40 7.47 -27.61
CA LEU A 310 -12.43 6.44 -27.99
C LEU A 310 -12.24 6.45 -29.52
N GLU A 311 -13.33 6.42 -30.29
CA GLU A 311 -13.28 6.43 -31.75
C GLU A 311 -12.63 7.71 -32.31
N MET A 312 -12.93 8.88 -31.74
CA MET A 312 -12.30 10.12 -32.13
C MET A 312 -10.78 10.10 -31.91
N VAL A 313 -10.33 9.61 -30.75
CA VAL A 313 -8.90 9.56 -30.43
C VAL A 313 -8.18 8.50 -31.23
N ILE A 314 -8.77 7.33 -31.44
CA ILE A 314 -8.22 6.30 -32.32
C ILE A 314 -8.08 6.82 -33.75
N LYS A 315 -9.08 7.56 -34.25
CA LYS A 315 -9.02 8.16 -35.59
C LYS A 315 -7.96 9.25 -35.69
N GLU A 316 -7.77 10.04 -34.63
CA GLU A 316 -6.78 11.15 -34.61
C GLU A 316 -5.35 10.63 -34.63
N PHE A 317 -5.04 9.61 -33.82
CA PHE A 317 -3.68 9.08 -33.66
C PHE A 317 -3.39 7.87 -34.56
N GLY A 318 -4.41 7.33 -35.23
CA GLY A 318 -4.30 6.13 -36.04
C GLY A 318 -4.08 4.86 -35.20
N THR A 319 -3.87 3.74 -35.90
CA THR A 319 -3.60 2.43 -35.28
C THR A 319 -2.10 2.28 -35.05
N SER A 320 -1.69 2.19 -33.80
CA SER A 320 -0.28 2.08 -33.38
C SER A 320 -0.19 1.44 -32.00
N ASN A 321 1.04 1.11 -31.54
CA ASN A 321 1.26 0.61 -30.18
C ASN A 321 0.71 1.57 -29.10
N LEU A 322 0.71 2.87 -29.38
CA LEU A 322 0.18 3.86 -28.45
C LEU A 322 -1.35 3.77 -28.29
N THR A 323 -2.08 3.49 -29.38
CA THR A 323 -3.55 3.44 -29.39
C THR A 323 -4.12 2.03 -29.22
N LEU A 324 -3.30 1.01 -29.33
CA LEU A 324 -3.73 -0.38 -29.22
C LEU A 324 -4.51 -0.68 -27.93
N PRO A 325 -4.11 -0.18 -26.73
CA PRO A 325 -4.89 -0.36 -25.50
C PRO A 325 -6.30 0.25 -25.58
N LEU A 326 -6.44 1.40 -26.27
CA LEU A 326 -7.75 2.03 -26.48
C LEU A 326 -8.62 1.22 -27.44
N ILE A 327 -8.02 0.67 -28.50
CA ILE A 327 -8.73 -0.17 -29.48
C ILE A 327 -9.27 -1.42 -28.80
N LYS A 328 -8.45 -2.11 -27.97
CA LYS A 328 -8.91 -3.24 -27.16
C LYS A 328 -10.07 -2.85 -26.26
N LYS A 329 -9.97 -1.74 -25.54
CA LYS A 329 -11.05 -1.24 -24.66
C LYS A 329 -12.30 -0.85 -25.43
N SER A 330 -12.15 -0.25 -26.63
CA SER A 330 -13.29 0.05 -27.50
C SER A 330 -14.02 -1.23 -27.92
N ALA A 331 -13.29 -2.27 -28.31
CA ALA A 331 -13.89 -3.57 -28.65
C ALA A 331 -14.61 -4.20 -27.44
N LEU A 332 -13.98 -4.22 -26.24
CA LEU A 332 -14.61 -4.73 -25.02
C LEU A 332 -15.86 -3.92 -24.63
N LEU A 333 -15.81 -2.58 -24.75
CA LEU A 333 -16.95 -1.70 -24.50
C LEU A 333 -18.11 -2.03 -25.42
N LYS A 334 -17.84 -2.18 -26.74
CA LYS A 334 -18.85 -2.53 -27.75
C LYS A 334 -19.46 -3.91 -27.46
N ALA A 335 -18.64 -4.91 -27.19
CA ALA A 335 -19.08 -6.29 -27.00
C ALA A 335 -19.90 -6.49 -25.73
N TYR A 336 -19.43 -5.98 -24.59
CA TYR A 336 -19.97 -6.35 -23.29
C TYR A 336 -20.90 -5.29 -22.66
N PHE A 337 -20.79 -4.02 -23.06
CA PHE A 337 -21.56 -2.93 -22.45
C PHE A 337 -22.57 -2.27 -23.40
N LEU A 338 -22.27 -2.26 -24.71
CA LEU A 338 -23.13 -1.59 -25.71
C LEU A 338 -23.96 -2.57 -26.55
N ASN A 339 -23.82 -3.88 -26.31
CA ASN A 339 -24.48 -4.93 -27.09
C ASN A 339 -24.21 -4.86 -28.60
N LYS A 340 -22.97 -4.52 -28.99
CA LYS A 340 -22.49 -4.44 -30.37
C LYS A 340 -21.34 -5.43 -30.63
N PRO A 341 -21.52 -6.74 -30.37
CA PRO A 341 -20.41 -7.70 -30.45
C PRO A 341 -19.89 -7.89 -31.90
N GLN A 342 -20.74 -7.72 -32.92
CA GLN A 342 -20.31 -7.83 -34.33
C GLN A 342 -19.35 -6.70 -34.72
N GLU A 343 -19.59 -5.48 -34.24
CA GLU A 343 -18.67 -4.35 -34.47
C GLU A 343 -17.34 -4.57 -33.75
N ALA A 344 -17.37 -5.16 -32.57
CA ALA A 344 -16.17 -5.50 -31.80
C ALA A 344 -15.32 -6.58 -32.52
N VAL A 345 -15.97 -7.62 -33.04
CA VAL A 345 -15.31 -8.65 -33.87
C VAL A 345 -14.60 -8.01 -35.05
N GLN A 346 -15.31 -7.21 -35.84
CA GLN A 346 -14.75 -6.55 -37.03
C GLN A 346 -13.54 -5.68 -36.67
N LEU A 347 -13.65 -4.93 -35.58
CA LEU A 347 -12.55 -4.06 -35.10
C LEU A 347 -11.27 -4.87 -34.79
N LEU A 348 -11.39 -6.01 -34.10
CA LEU A 348 -10.23 -6.83 -33.74
C LEU A 348 -9.72 -7.68 -34.90
N GLU A 349 -10.58 -8.11 -35.83
CA GLU A 349 -10.17 -8.76 -37.08
C GLU A 349 -9.29 -7.82 -37.92
N ASP A 350 -9.71 -6.57 -38.08
CA ASP A 350 -8.94 -5.56 -38.81
C ASP A 350 -7.54 -5.37 -38.18
N ILE A 351 -7.46 -5.34 -36.85
CA ILE A 351 -6.17 -5.23 -36.15
C ILE A 351 -5.28 -6.43 -36.41
N THR A 352 -5.81 -7.65 -36.32
CA THR A 352 -5.02 -8.87 -36.45
C THR A 352 -4.58 -9.15 -37.89
N THR A 353 -5.26 -8.59 -38.88
CA THR A 353 -5.01 -8.84 -40.33
C THR A 353 -4.22 -7.74 -41.01
N GLN A 354 -4.41 -6.48 -40.61
CA GLN A 354 -3.90 -5.32 -41.36
C GLN A 354 -2.63 -4.70 -40.68
N TYR A 355 -2.36 -5.03 -39.41
CA TYR A 355 -1.29 -4.37 -38.66
C TYR A 355 -0.30 -5.39 -38.08
N ALA A 356 0.97 -5.00 -38.05
CA ALA A 356 2.05 -5.80 -37.47
C ALA A 356 2.40 -5.26 -36.08
N PHE A 357 1.87 -5.90 -35.05
CA PHE A 357 2.21 -5.66 -33.66
C PHE A 357 3.12 -6.73 -33.09
N ASP A 358 3.56 -6.55 -31.82
CA ASP A 358 4.29 -7.60 -31.12
C ASP A 358 3.47 -8.89 -31.04
N LYS A 359 4.16 -10.05 -31.06
CA LYS A 359 3.50 -11.35 -31.06
C LYS A 359 2.63 -11.57 -29.81
N ASN A 360 3.07 -11.08 -28.66
CA ASN A 360 2.30 -11.22 -27.41
C ASN A 360 1.04 -10.34 -27.45
N GLU A 361 1.14 -9.12 -27.97
CA GLU A 361 -0.01 -8.23 -28.14
C GLU A 361 -1.04 -8.84 -29.10
N ILE A 362 -0.59 -9.41 -30.23
CA ILE A 362 -1.46 -10.12 -31.16
C ILE A 362 -2.10 -11.36 -30.51
N ALA A 363 -1.35 -12.10 -29.68
CA ALA A 363 -1.91 -13.25 -28.98
C ALA A 363 -3.05 -12.85 -28.02
N GLU A 364 -2.87 -11.79 -27.26
CA GLU A 364 -3.93 -11.25 -26.38
C GLU A 364 -5.15 -10.79 -27.17
N ILE A 365 -4.94 -10.07 -28.29
CA ILE A 365 -6.05 -9.65 -29.17
C ILE A 365 -6.78 -10.86 -29.76
N LYS A 366 -6.07 -11.91 -30.15
CA LYS A 366 -6.68 -13.16 -30.64
C LYS A 366 -7.52 -13.82 -29.54
N LEU A 367 -7.12 -13.78 -28.28
CA LEU A 367 -7.94 -14.31 -27.18
C LEU A 367 -9.21 -13.46 -26.99
N ASP A 368 -9.09 -12.14 -27.01
CA ASP A 368 -10.25 -11.23 -26.90
C ASP A 368 -11.21 -11.44 -28.10
N LEU A 369 -10.67 -11.56 -29.33
CA LEU A 369 -11.46 -11.82 -30.54
C LEU A 369 -12.15 -13.18 -30.46
N ALA A 370 -11.47 -14.21 -29.99
CA ALA A 370 -12.05 -15.53 -29.80
C ALA A 370 -13.20 -15.53 -28.78
N ASP A 371 -13.06 -14.77 -27.68
CA ASP A 371 -14.15 -14.58 -26.72
C ASP A 371 -15.37 -13.89 -27.38
N MET A 372 -15.13 -12.92 -28.26
CA MET A 372 -16.20 -12.23 -29.00
C MET A 372 -16.85 -13.14 -30.06
N TYR A 373 -16.08 -13.99 -30.74
CA TYR A 373 -16.66 -15.03 -31.61
C TYR A 373 -17.57 -15.99 -30.83
N LEU A 374 -17.13 -16.41 -29.63
CA LEU A 374 -17.96 -17.24 -28.77
C LEU A 374 -19.24 -16.54 -28.34
N LEU A 375 -19.16 -15.24 -28.06
CA LEU A 375 -20.29 -14.39 -27.70
C LEU A 375 -21.36 -14.33 -28.83
N ILE A 376 -20.92 -14.27 -30.09
CA ILE A 376 -21.85 -14.28 -31.26
C ILE A 376 -22.20 -15.68 -31.76
N GLY A 377 -21.74 -16.74 -31.07
CA GLY A 377 -22.05 -18.13 -31.42
C GLY A 377 -21.10 -18.80 -32.45
N ASN A 378 -20.02 -18.12 -32.84
CA ASN A 378 -19.03 -18.66 -33.79
C ASN A 378 -17.98 -19.51 -33.05
N ILE A 379 -18.41 -20.69 -32.57
CA ILE A 379 -17.58 -21.57 -31.72
C ILE A 379 -16.32 -22.06 -32.44
N TRP A 380 -16.42 -22.34 -33.75
CA TRP A 380 -15.31 -22.86 -34.55
C TRP A 380 -14.18 -21.84 -34.72
N ASP A 381 -14.53 -20.58 -34.99
CA ASP A 381 -13.55 -19.50 -35.12
C ASP A 381 -12.89 -19.20 -33.76
N ALA A 382 -13.66 -19.23 -32.68
CA ALA A 382 -13.13 -19.13 -31.33
C ALA A 382 -12.11 -20.22 -31.01
N SER A 383 -12.47 -21.49 -31.27
CA SER A 383 -11.60 -22.65 -31.06
C SER A 383 -10.31 -22.58 -31.88
N LEU A 384 -10.42 -22.12 -33.14
CA LEU A 384 -9.26 -21.96 -34.00
C LEU A 384 -8.25 -20.96 -33.43
N LEU A 385 -8.73 -19.80 -33.02
CA LEU A 385 -7.86 -18.77 -32.45
C LEU A 385 -7.23 -19.17 -31.11
N TYR A 386 -8.01 -19.79 -30.22
CA TYR A 386 -7.45 -20.32 -28.96
C TYR A 386 -6.37 -21.38 -29.25
N SER A 387 -6.61 -22.26 -30.20
CA SER A 387 -5.64 -23.32 -30.57
C SER A 387 -4.38 -22.76 -31.20
N GLN A 388 -4.47 -21.70 -31.99
CA GLN A 388 -3.31 -20.99 -32.53
C GLN A 388 -2.46 -20.38 -31.39
N VAL A 389 -3.08 -19.66 -30.46
CA VAL A 389 -2.37 -19.04 -29.33
C VAL A 389 -1.78 -20.11 -28.42
N GLU A 390 -2.52 -21.17 -28.07
CA GLU A 390 -2.02 -22.29 -27.27
C GLU A 390 -0.78 -22.94 -27.90
N LYS A 391 -0.77 -23.13 -29.20
CA LYS A 391 0.35 -23.76 -29.94
C LYS A 391 1.57 -22.84 -29.95
N ASP A 392 1.36 -21.55 -30.29
CA ASP A 392 2.45 -20.60 -30.51
C ASP A 392 3.10 -20.14 -29.19
N PHE A 393 2.36 -20.15 -28.08
CA PHE A 393 2.77 -19.70 -26.76
C PHE A 393 2.68 -20.76 -25.66
N LYS A 394 2.94 -22.02 -26.00
CA LYS A 394 2.72 -23.20 -25.16
C LYS A 394 3.18 -23.10 -23.71
N TYR A 395 4.27 -22.41 -23.46
CA TYR A 395 4.90 -22.33 -22.14
C TYR A 395 4.67 -20.98 -21.44
N GLU A 396 4.00 -20.06 -22.09
CA GLU A 396 3.73 -18.71 -21.60
C GLU A 396 2.33 -18.62 -20.98
N VAL A 397 2.11 -17.59 -20.16
CA VAL A 397 0.83 -17.37 -19.48
C VAL A 397 -0.33 -17.22 -20.47
N VAL A 398 -0.11 -16.52 -21.60
CA VAL A 398 -1.12 -16.33 -22.64
C VAL A 398 -1.51 -17.64 -23.31
N GLY A 399 -0.56 -18.56 -23.54
CA GLY A 399 -0.84 -19.88 -24.07
C GLY A 399 -1.55 -20.78 -23.05
N GLN A 400 -1.23 -20.68 -21.78
CA GLN A 400 -1.96 -21.37 -20.70
C GLN A 400 -3.41 -20.87 -20.60
N ALA A 401 -3.62 -19.55 -20.74
CA ALA A 401 -4.96 -18.97 -20.82
C ALA A 401 -5.75 -19.49 -22.03
N ALA A 402 -5.12 -19.54 -23.21
CA ALA A 402 -5.71 -20.11 -24.41
C ALA A 402 -6.13 -21.59 -24.21
N LYS A 403 -5.26 -22.39 -23.60
CA LYS A 403 -5.53 -23.79 -23.26
C LYS A 403 -6.72 -23.93 -22.31
N PHE A 404 -6.82 -23.08 -21.28
CA PHE A 404 -7.98 -23.09 -20.39
C PHE A 404 -9.28 -22.73 -21.12
N LYS A 405 -9.24 -21.72 -22.01
CA LYS A 405 -10.39 -21.37 -22.85
C LYS A 405 -10.81 -22.50 -23.79
N ASN A 406 -9.87 -23.26 -24.39
CA ASN A 406 -10.15 -24.48 -25.15
C ASN A 406 -10.76 -25.58 -24.26
N ALA A 407 -10.27 -25.77 -23.04
CA ALA A 407 -10.88 -26.72 -22.09
C ALA A 407 -12.34 -26.33 -21.79
N LYS A 408 -12.65 -25.04 -21.63
CA LYS A 408 -14.03 -24.53 -21.47
C LYS A 408 -14.89 -24.79 -22.70
N LEU A 409 -14.35 -24.65 -23.93
CA LEU A 409 -15.09 -24.99 -25.12
C LEU A 409 -15.45 -26.51 -25.18
N SER A 410 -14.50 -27.37 -24.82
CA SER A 410 -14.74 -28.80 -24.70
C SER A 410 -15.81 -29.13 -23.67
N TYR A 411 -15.79 -28.45 -22.55
CA TYR A 411 -16.82 -28.54 -21.50
C TYR A 411 -18.20 -28.12 -22.05
N TYR A 412 -18.30 -26.99 -22.76
CA TYR A 412 -19.55 -26.53 -23.38
C TYR A 412 -20.06 -27.51 -24.47
N ALA A 413 -19.14 -28.16 -25.14
CA ALA A 413 -19.47 -29.24 -26.10
C ALA A 413 -19.82 -30.59 -25.45
N SER A 414 -19.85 -30.64 -24.11
CA SER A 414 -20.10 -31.88 -23.32
C SER A 414 -18.99 -32.95 -23.46
N ASP A 415 -17.82 -32.59 -23.94
CA ASP A 415 -16.63 -33.46 -23.89
C ASP A 415 -15.89 -33.26 -22.53
N PHE A 416 -16.57 -33.69 -21.48
CA PHE A 416 -16.10 -33.51 -20.11
C PHE A 416 -14.80 -34.25 -19.81
N LYS A 417 -14.58 -35.41 -20.43
CA LYS A 417 -13.36 -36.17 -20.24
C LYS A 417 -12.14 -35.42 -20.77
N TRP A 418 -12.26 -34.83 -21.94
CA TRP A 418 -11.20 -34.02 -22.53
C TRP A 418 -11.01 -32.71 -21.80
N ALA A 419 -12.09 -31.98 -21.46
CA ALA A 419 -12.05 -30.77 -20.69
C ALA A 419 -11.32 -30.97 -19.36
N LYS A 420 -11.69 -32.01 -18.57
CA LYS A 420 -11.03 -32.37 -17.33
C LYS A 420 -9.55 -32.67 -17.51
N SER A 421 -9.21 -33.48 -18.53
CA SER A 421 -7.81 -33.80 -18.79
C SER A 421 -6.94 -32.57 -19.07
N GLN A 422 -7.47 -31.58 -19.77
CA GLN A 422 -6.79 -30.30 -20.01
C GLN A 422 -6.66 -29.45 -18.72
N CYS A 423 -7.71 -29.40 -17.93
CA CYS A 423 -7.69 -28.72 -16.62
C CYS A 423 -6.68 -29.37 -15.67
N ASP A 424 -6.59 -30.70 -15.62
CA ASP A 424 -5.64 -31.41 -14.77
C ASP A 424 -4.17 -31.05 -15.10
N VAL A 425 -3.86 -30.80 -16.38
CA VAL A 425 -2.54 -30.27 -16.78
C VAL A 425 -2.32 -28.83 -16.29
N LEU A 426 -3.36 -28.00 -16.31
CA LEU A 426 -3.29 -26.59 -15.97
C LEU A 426 -3.25 -26.32 -14.44
N LYS A 427 -3.56 -27.30 -13.59
CA LYS A 427 -3.36 -27.19 -12.12
C LYS A 427 -1.91 -26.86 -11.73
N GLY A 428 -0.95 -27.19 -12.60
CA GLY A 428 0.46 -26.82 -12.46
C GLY A 428 0.87 -25.55 -13.22
N ALA A 429 -0.08 -24.72 -13.68
CA ALA A 429 0.21 -23.50 -14.43
C ALA A 429 0.99 -22.47 -13.59
N THR A 430 1.80 -21.64 -14.25
CA THR A 430 2.57 -20.57 -13.61
C THR A 430 1.69 -19.45 -13.08
N SER A 431 0.58 -19.18 -13.74
CA SER A 431 -0.45 -18.27 -13.27
C SER A 431 -1.34 -18.96 -12.22
N LYS A 432 -1.35 -18.47 -10.99
CA LYS A 432 -2.22 -18.98 -9.92
C LYS A 432 -3.70 -18.86 -10.27
N THR A 433 -4.11 -17.81 -10.95
CA THR A 433 -5.50 -17.60 -11.39
C THR A 433 -5.91 -18.71 -12.35
N ILE A 434 -5.13 -18.98 -13.41
CA ILE A 434 -5.44 -20.03 -14.38
C ILE A 434 -5.44 -21.42 -13.71
N ALA A 435 -4.52 -21.67 -12.77
CA ALA A 435 -4.47 -22.93 -12.02
C ALA A 435 -5.71 -23.13 -11.16
N ASN A 436 -6.19 -22.09 -10.48
CA ASN A 436 -7.41 -22.13 -9.67
C ASN A 436 -8.65 -22.31 -10.55
N ASP A 437 -8.80 -21.52 -11.61
CA ASP A 437 -9.94 -21.67 -12.54
C ASP A 437 -10.00 -23.08 -13.16
N ALA A 438 -8.84 -23.66 -13.48
CA ALA A 438 -8.77 -25.03 -13.99
C ALA A 438 -9.10 -26.08 -12.92
N LEU A 439 -8.71 -25.83 -11.67
CA LEU A 439 -9.07 -26.68 -10.55
C LEU A 439 -10.58 -26.66 -10.32
N ASP A 440 -11.19 -25.48 -10.29
CA ASP A 440 -12.63 -25.30 -10.07
C ASP A 440 -13.45 -26.03 -11.17
N LEU A 441 -13.12 -25.81 -12.43
CA LEU A 441 -13.79 -26.52 -13.55
C LEU A 441 -13.61 -28.05 -13.45
N SER A 442 -12.40 -28.50 -13.08
CA SER A 442 -12.14 -29.93 -12.89
C SER A 442 -12.93 -30.53 -11.73
N LEU A 443 -13.15 -29.75 -10.64
CA LEU A 443 -13.97 -30.17 -9.50
C LEU A 443 -15.44 -30.31 -9.92
N VAL A 444 -16.02 -29.26 -10.52
CA VAL A 444 -17.42 -29.30 -11.02
C VAL A 444 -17.65 -30.54 -11.93
N ILE A 445 -16.73 -30.80 -12.86
CA ILE A 445 -16.85 -31.99 -13.71
C ILE A 445 -16.74 -33.28 -12.90
N THR A 446 -15.85 -33.35 -11.92
CA THR A 446 -15.63 -34.57 -11.12
C THR A 446 -16.80 -34.85 -10.21
N ASP A 447 -17.34 -33.85 -9.55
CA ASP A 447 -18.46 -33.97 -8.60
C ASP A 447 -19.73 -34.35 -9.35
N ALA A 448 -19.98 -33.74 -10.51
CA ALA A 448 -21.16 -34.05 -11.32
C ALA A 448 -21.15 -35.44 -11.98
N ILE A 449 -19.98 -36.00 -12.27
CA ILE A 449 -19.84 -37.30 -12.95
C ILE A 449 -19.48 -38.42 -11.96
N GLY A 450 -18.95 -38.09 -10.79
CA GLY A 450 -18.31 -39.05 -9.88
C GLY A 450 -19.27 -40.05 -9.23
N VAL A 451 -20.52 -39.70 -9.06
CA VAL A 451 -21.55 -40.53 -8.37
C VAL A 451 -22.53 -41.15 -9.36
N ASP A 452 -22.84 -40.49 -10.47
CA ASP A 452 -23.76 -40.95 -11.48
C ASP A 452 -23.09 -40.92 -12.88
N THR A 453 -23.27 -41.97 -13.65
CA THR A 453 -22.80 -42.04 -15.05
C THR A 453 -23.64 -41.16 -15.99
N ASN A 454 -24.70 -40.55 -15.48
CA ASN A 454 -25.57 -39.69 -16.27
C ASN A 454 -24.98 -38.29 -16.45
N ILE A 455 -24.41 -38.01 -17.59
CA ILE A 455 -23.82 -36.72 -17.95
C ILE A 455 -24.86 -35.66 -18.37
N ALA A 456 -26.14 -36.02 -18.49
CA ALA A 456 -27.17 -35.10 -19.03
C ALA A 456 -27.39 -33.84 -18.15
N PRO A 457 -27.44 -33.91 -16.79
CA PRO A 457 -27.53 -32.72 -15.95
C PRO A 457 -26.36 -31.77 -16.18
N LEU A 458 -25.12 -32.28 -16.21
CA LEU A 458 -23.92 -31.48 -16.44
C LEU A 458 -23.90 -30.88 -17.86
N SER A 459 -24.36 -31.60 -18.87
CA SER A 459 -24.46 -31.10 -20.26
C SER A 459 -25.46 -29.92 -20.34
N MET A 460 -26.57 -30.00 -19.62
CA MET A 460 -27.52 -28.89 -19.54
C MET A 460 -26.95 -27.70 -18.78
N PHE A 461 -26.22 -27.96 -17.72
CA PHE A 461 -25.55 -26.94 -16.93
C PHE A 461 -24.47 -26.21 -17.75
N ALA A 462 -23.59 -26.94 -18.44
CA ALA A 462 -22.59 -26.38 -19.34
C ALA A 462 -23.23 -25.56 -20.49
N SER A 463 -24.35 -26.04 -21.05
CA SER A 463 -25.13 -25.30 -22.05
C SER A 463 -25.70 -23.99 -21.46
N ALA A 464 -26.16 -23.99 -20.21
CA ALA A 464 -26.65 -22.79 -19.56
C ALA A 464 -25.52 -21.77 -19.30
N GLU A 465 -24.33 -22.23 -18.91
CA GLU A 465 -23.16 -21.34 -18.76
C GLU A 465 -22.73 -20.72 -20.11
N LEU A 466 -22.80 -21.46 -21.20
CA LEU A 466 -22.57 -20.92 -22.55
C LEU A 466 -23.59 -19.86 -22.93
N LEU A 467 -24.89 -20.10 -22.66
CA LEU A 467 -25.95 -19.10 -22.86
C LEU A 467 -25.75 -17.86 -22.02
N MET A 468 -25.30 -18.03 -20.76
CA MET A 468 -24.94 -16.93 -19.87
C MET A 468 -23.78 -16.10 -20.43
N MET A 469 -22.74 -16.75 -20.98
CA MET A 469 -21.64 -16.08 -21.63
C MET A 469 -22.10 -15.29 -22.87
N GLN A 470 -23.06 -15.83 -23.62
CA GLN A 470 -23.65 -15.21 -24.80
C GLN A 470 -24.71 -14.13 -24.46
N HIS A 471 -24.83 -13.71 -23.20
CA HIS A 471 -25.81 -12.75 -22.68
C HIS A 471 -27.28 -13.17 -22.88
N GLN A 472 -27.54 -14.45 -23.16
CA GLN A 472 -28.86 -15.02 -23.29
C GLN A 472 -29.43 -15.43 -21.91
N ASN A 473 -29.44 -14.48 -20.98
CA ASN A 473 -29.69 -14.70 -19.56
C ASN A 473 -31.00 -15.43 -19.26
N GLN A 474 -32.12 -15.06 -19.92
CA GLN A 474 -33.41 -15.73 -19.70
C GLN A 474 -33.39 -17.19 -20.14
N GLN A 475 -32.73 -17.49 -21.27
CA GLN A 475 -32.61 -18.88 -21.76
C GLN A 475 -31.70 -19.70 -20.84
N ALA A 476 -30.63 -19.07 -20.29
CA ALA A 476 -29.75 -19.71 -19.32
C ALA A 476 -30.52 -20.09 -18.04
N ILE A 477 -31.32 -19.18 -17.48
CA ILE A 477 -32.17 -19.48 -16.30
C ILE A 477 -33.14 -20.62 -16.61
N ALA A 478 -33.88 -20.56 -17.74
CA ALA A 478 -34.81 -21.60 -18.12
C ALA A 478 -34.10 -22.98 -18.30
N ARG A 479 -32.87 -22.97 -18.81
CA ARG A 479 -32.08 -24.19 -18.93
C ARG A 479 -31.68 -24.76 -17.57
N LEU A 480 -31.24 -23.90 -16.62
CA LEU A 480 -30.93 -24.28 -15.24
C LEU A 480 -32.15 -24.83 -14.51
N ASP A 481 -33.31 -24.17 -14.64
CA ASP A 481 -34.58 -24.64 -14.03
C ASP A 481 -35.01 -26.00 -14.57
N SER A 482 -34.76 -26.28 -15.85
CA SER A 482 -35.10 -27.55 -16.46
C SER A 482 -34.29 -28.72 -15.88
N ILE A 483 -33.09 -28.49 -15.33
CA ILE A 483 -32.28 -29.54 -14.70
C ILE A 483 -33.04 -30.10 -13.50
N ASN A 484 -33.50 -29.26 -12.58
CA ASN A 484 -34.22 -29.65 -11.38
C ASN A 484 -35.57 -30.32 -11.70
N THR A 485 -36.15 -30.00 -12.87
CA THR A 485 -37.44 -30.59 -13.29
C THR A 485 -37.25 -31.98 -13.93
N LEU A 486 -36.17 -32.17 -14.68
CA LEU A 486 -35.93 -33.41 -15.45
C LEU A 486 -35.16 -34.45 -14.63
N PHE A 487 -34.37 -34.03 -13.67
CA PHE A 487 -33.51 -34.90 -12.87
C PHE A 487 -33.78 -34.68 -11.40
N ASN A 488 -34.36 -35.65 -10.70
CA ASN A 488 -34.70 -35.53 -9.28
C ASN A 488 -33.47 -35.63 -8.36
N GLU A 489 -32.42 -36.26 -8.80
CA GLU A 489 -31.17 -36.46 -8.06
C GLU A 489 -29.99 -36.06 -8.92
N HIS A 490 -29.27 -35.04 -8.50
CA HIS A 490 -28.01 -34.59 -9.10
C HIS A 490 -27.21 -33.77 -8.06
N THR A 491 -25.92 -33.63 -8.26
CA THR A 491 -25.00 -32.92 -7.34
C THR A 491 -24.90 -31.43 -7.63
N LEU A 492 -25.51 -30.90 -8.68
CA LEU A 492 -25.38 -29.50 -9.13
C LEU A 492 -26.33 -28.52 -8.44
N GLY A 493 -26.85 -28.83 -7.24
CA GLY A 493 -27.87 -28.01 -6.59
C GLY A 493 -27.37 -26.61 -6.24
N ASP A 494 -26.27 -26.51 -5.52
CA ASP A 494 -25.64 -25.24 -5.14
C ASP A 494 -25.06 -24.52 -6.35
N ASP A 495 -24.43 -25.23 -7.30
CA ASP A 495 -23.96 -24.67 -8.58
C ASP A 495 -25.07 -23.94 -9.34
N ILE A 496 -26.26 -24.57 -9.46
CA ILE A 496 -27.41 -24.00 -10.16
C ILE A 496 -27.87 -22.71 -9.48
N TYR A 497 -28.05 -22.72 -8.16
CA TYR A 497 -28.41 -21.51 -7.43
C TYR A 497 -27.36 -20.42 -7.54
N TYR A 498 -26.09 -20.78 -7.44
CA TYR A 498 -24.98 -19.81 -7.56
C TYR A 498 -24.97 -19.17 -8.95
N LYS A 499 -25.07 -19.94 -10.03
CA LYS A 499 -25.14 -19.42 -11.40
C LYS A 499 -26.38 -18.58 -11.66
N LYS A 500 -27.54 -18.98 -11.12
CA LYS A 500 -28.75 -18.14 -11.20
C LYS A 500 -28.57 -16.80 -10.47
N ALA A 501 -27.93 -16.80 -9.31
CA ALA A 501 -27.61 -15.57 -8.59
C ALA A 501 -26.71 -14.64 -9.42
N GLU A 502 -25.66 -15.18 -10.07
CA GLU A 502 -24.81 -14.43 -10.97
C GLU A 502 -25.57 -13.84 -12.16
N ILE A 503 -26.48 -14.62 -12.77
CA ILE A 503 -27.32 -14.16 -13.88
C ILE A 503 -28.26 -13.03 -13.40
N TYR A 504 -28.92 -13.20 -12.28
CA TYR A 504 -29.81 -12.17 -11.72
C TYR A 504 -29.05 -10.88 -11.39
N LYS A 505 -27.84 -10.97 -10.83
CA LYS A 505 -26.96 -9.78 -10.62
C LYS A 505 -26.68 -9.07 -11.94
N ARG A 506 -26.33 -9.79 -13.02
CA ARG A 506 -26.08 -9.20 -14.35
C ARG A 506 -27.33 -8.51 -14.93
N MET A 507 -28.51 -9.01 -14.57
CA MET A 507 -29.79 -8.44 -14.98
C MET A 507 -30.24 -7.29 -14.04
N ASN A 508 -29.46 -6.93 -13.04
CA ASN A 508 -29.80 -5.96 -11.98
C ASN A 508 -31.02 -6.35 -11.13
N LEU A 509 -31.33 -7.63 -11.09
CA LEU A 509 -32.41 -8.21 -10.28
C LEU A 509 -31.85 -8.69 -8.95
N TYR A 510 -31.42 -7.72 -8.12
CA TYR A 510 -30.65 -7.97 -6.90
C TYR A 510 -31.44 -8.74 -5.83
N ALA A 511 -32.75 -8.51 -5.72
CA ALA A 511 -33.61 -9.24 -4.79
C ALA A 511 -33.71 -10.72 -5.15
N GLU A 512 -33.77 -11.03 -6.44
CA GLU A 512 -33.76 -12.40 -6.93
C GLU A 512 -32.41 -13.08 -6.73
N ALA A 513 -31.32 -12.35 -6.93
CA ALA A 513 -29.98 -12.85 -6.66
C ALA A 513 -29.79 -13.22 -5.17
N VAL A 514 -30.26 -12.36 -4.26
CA VAL A 514 -30.24 -12.62 -2.81
C VAL A 514 -30.96 -13.92 -2.49
N LYS A 515 -32.17 -14.14 -3.01
CA LYS A 515 -32.93 -15.38 -2.77
C LYS A 515 -32.15 -16.63 -3.21
N MET A 516 -31.39 -16.53 -4.29
CA MET A 516 -30.57 -17.67 -4.74
C MET A 516 -29.41 -17.94 -3.78
N TYR A 517 -28.76 -16.91 -3.26
CA TYR A 517 -27.72 -17.07 -2.24
C TYR A 517 -28.28 -17.60 -0.93
N GLU A 518 -29.44 -17.10 -0.46
CA GLU A 518 -30.14 -17.60 0.71
C GLU A 518 -30.45 -19.10 0.59
N ASN A 519 -30.91 -19.56 -0.59
CA ASN A 519 -31.15 -20.97 -0.86
C ASN A 519 -29.90 -21.84 -0.71
N ILE A 520 -28.72 -21.34 -1.14
CA ILE A 520 -27.46 -22.07 -0.94
C ILE A 520 -27.14 -22.18 0.56
N VAL A 521 -27.23 -21.08 1.29
CA VAL A 521 -26.89 -21.04 2.72
C VAL A 521 -27.86 -21.90 3.56
N GLU A 522 -29.11 -22.04 3.11
CA GLU A 522 -30.16 -22.84 3.78
C GLU A 522 -30.07 -24.32 3.45
N PHE A 523 -29.98 -24.68 2.14
CA PHE A 523 -30.09 -26.07 1.69
C PHE A 523 -28.74 -26.75 1.46
N TYR A 524 -27.68 -25.97 1.19
CA TYR A 524 -26.34 -26.48 0.82
C TYR A 524 -25.20 -25.84 1.65
N PRO A 525 -25.35 -25.69 2.99
CA PRO A 525 -24.40 -24.92 3.81
C PRO A 525 -22.99 -25.51 3.87
N ASN A 526 -22.83 -26.80 3.57
CA ASN A 526 -21.56 -27.52 3.65
C ASN A 526 -20.96 -27.83 2.27
N GLU A 527 -21.64 -27.45 1.19
CA GLU A 527 -21.17 -27.62 -0.18
C GLU A 527 -20.22 -26.47 -0.57
N LEU A 528 -19.68 -26.56 -1.78
CA LEU A 528 -18.59 -25.69 -2.26
C LEU A 528 -18.90 -24.20 -2.15
N TYR A 529 -20.12 -23.79 -2.42
CA TYR A 529 -20.53 -22.38 -2.48
C TYR A 529 -21.18 -21.84 -1.19
N GLY A 530 -21.12 -22.56 -0.06
CA GLY A 530 -21.80 -22.13 1.17
C GLY A 530 -21.27 -20.81 1.74
N ASP A 531 -19.96 -20.67 1.85
CA ASP A 531 -19.31 -19.43 2.34
C ASP A 531 -19.26 -18.34 1.25
N ASP A 532 -19.04 -18.71 -0.01
CA ASP A 532 -19.14 -17.81 -1.16
C ASP A 532 -20.52 -17.13 -1.22
N ALA A 533 -21.59 -17.91 -1.11
CA ALA A 533 -22.95 -17.40 -1.18
C ALA A 533 -23.22 -16.37 -0.08
N LEU A 534 -22.84 -16.68 1.16
CA LEU A 534 -23.02 -15.77 2.29
C LEU A 534 -22.23 -14.48 2.14
N PHE A 535 -21.00 -14.56 1.63
CA PHE A 535 -20.19 -13.38 1.32
C PHE A 535 -20.80 -12.55 0.19
N LYS A 536 -21.21 -13.20 -0.91
CA LYS A 536 -21.82 -12.54 -2.06
C LYS A 536 -23.19 -11.93 -1.76
N GLU A 537 -23.97 -12.54 -0.90
CA GLU A 537 -25.22 -11.98 -0.38
C GLU A 537 -24.94 -10.67 0.38
N ALA A 538 -23.94 -10.68 1.28
CA ALA A 538 -23.52 -9.49 2.01
C ALA A 538 -23.07 -8.35 1.07
N GLU A 539 -22.27 -8.68 0.02
CA GLU A 539 -21.88 -7.70 -1.00
C GLU A 539 -23.08 -7.10 -1.75
N VAL A 540 -24.11 -7.89 -2.04
CA VAL A 540 -25.33 -7.40 -2.72
C VAL A 540 -26.07 -6.41 -1.83
N TYR A 541 -26.25 -6.71 -0.55
CA TYR A 541 -26.87 -5.79 0.40
C TYR A 541 -26.06 -4.50 0.57
N GLU A 542 -24.72 -4.60 0.67
CA GLU A 542 -23.85 -3.45 0.84
C GLU A 542 -23.88 -2.52 -0.37
N ARG A 543 -23.67 -3.08 -1.56
CA ARG A 543 -23.34 -2.28 -2.76
C ARG A 543 -24.56 -1.89 -3.60
N TYR A 544 -25.60 -2.72 -3.60
CA TYR A 544 -26.72 -2.56 -4.53
C TYR A 544 -28.03 -2.27 -3.85
N LEU A 545 -28.31 -2.90 -2.71
CA LEU A 545 -29.55 -2.69 -1.96
C LEU A 545 -29.40 -1.62 -0.87
N SER A 546 -28.18 -1.15 -0.62
CA SER A 546 -27.86 -0.10 0.36
C SER A 546 -28.32 -0.43 1.80
N ASP A 547 -28.50 -1.70 2.13
CA ASP A 547 -28.86 -2.17 3.48
C ASP A 547 -27.60 -2.56 4.26
N LYS A 548 -26.94 -1.53 4.83
CA LYS A 548 -25.69 -1.68 5.58
C LYS A 548 -25.84 -2.53 6.84
N GLU A 549 -27.01 -2.51 7.47
CA GLU A 549 -27.24 -3.29 8.70
C GLU A 549 -27.31 -4.79 8.38
N LYS A 550 -28.06 -5.14 7.34
CA LYS A 550 -28.13 -6.54 6.87
C LYS A 550 -26.75 -7.03 6.40
N ALA A 551 -26.02 -6.22 5.65
CA ALA A 551 -24.65 -6.56 5.19
C ALA A 551 -23.71 -6.84 6.39
N LYS A 552 -23.72 -5.98 7.43
CA LYS A 552 -22.92 -6.20 8.65
C LYS A 552 -23.26 -7.51 9.34
N GLN A 553 -24.55 -7.83 9.43
CA GLN A 553 -25.00 -9.08 10.02
C GLN A 553 -24.46 -10.27 9.25
N LEU A 554 -24.58 -10.27 7.91
CA LEU A 554 -24.14 -11.36 7.05
C LEU A 554 -22.62 -11.54 7.09
N TYR A 555 -21.82 -10.46 7.10
CA TYR A 555 -20.38 -10.56 7.32
C TYR A 555 -20.02 -11.15 8.68
N THR A 556 -20.80 -10.84 9.73
CA THR A 556 -20.64 -11.46 11.05
C THR A 556 -20.96 -12.94 11.00
N ASP A 557 -22.09 -13.31 10.37
CA ASP A 557 -22.52 -14.70 10.23
C ASP A 557 -21.50 -15.54 9.48
N LEU A 558 -20.90 -14.98 8.42
CA LEU A 558 -19.80 -15.65 7.69
C LEU A 558 -18.60 -15.95 8.60
N MET A 559 -18.15 -14.97 9.37
CA MET A 559 -17.01 -15.15 10.28
C MET A 559 -17.28 -16.20 11.36
N VAL A 560 -18.55 -16.38 11.74
CA VAL A 560 -18.96 -17.36 12.78
C VAL A 560 -19.22 -18.74 12.17
N LYS A 561 -19.96 -18.82 11.07
CA LYS A 561 -20.34 -20.09 10.43
C LYS A 561 -19.16 -20.74 9.67
N TYR A 562 -18.32 -19.91 9.04
CA TYR A 562 -17.23 -20.37 8.16
C TYR A 562 -15.88 -19.78 8.60
N PRO A 563 -15.37 -20.07 9.80
CA PRO A 563 -14.14 -19.45 10.33
C PRO A 563 -12.88 -19.79 9.51
N GLY A 564 -12.92 -20.85 8.70
CA GLY A 564 -11.85 -21.24 7.79
C GLY A 564 -11.94 -20.67 6.37
N SER A 565 -13.00 -19.90 6.07
CA SER A 565 -13.21 -19.31 4.74
C SER A 565 -12.12 -18.30 4.38
N ILE A 566 -11.76 -18.27 3.10
CA ILE A 566 -10.85 -17.26 2.56
C ILE A 566 -11.41 -15.84 2.66
N TYR A 567 -12.73 -15.71 2.75
CA TYR A 567 -13.42 -14.42 2.85
C TYR A 567 -13.42 -13.81 4.24
N VAL A 568 -13.01 -14.53 5.29
CA VAL A 568 -13.06 -14.03 6.69
C VAL A 568 -12.29 -12.73 6.88
N VAL A 569 -11.13 -12.58 6.23
CA VAL A 569 -10.30 -11.38 6.34
C VAL A 569 -11.01 -10.18 5.71
N GLU A 570 -11.53 -10.36 4.50
CA GLU A 570 -12.26 -9.30 3.79
C GLU A 570 -13.59 -8.97 4.47
N ALA A 571 -14.34 -9.96 4.90
CA ALA A 571 -15.60 -9.77 5.67
C ALA A 571 -15.37 -8.95 6.95
N ARG A 572 -14.26 -9.22 7.67
CA ARG A 572 -13.89 -8.44 8.86
C ARG A 572 -13.58 -6.99 8.52
N LYS A 573 -12.87 -6.77 7.42
CA LYS A 573 -12.55 -5.44 6.91
C LYS A 573 -13.83 -4.68 6.55
N ARG A 574 -14.71 -5.27 5.72
CA ARG A 574 -15.99 -4.68 5.31
C ARG A 574 -16.89 -4.37 6.49
N PHE A 575 -17.00 -5.30 7.44
CA PHE A 575 -17.75 -5.09 8.68
C PHE A 575 -17.26 -3.85 9.44
N ARG A 576 -15.94 -3.67 9.59
CA ARG A 576 -15.36 -2.50 10.26
C ARG A 576 -15.65 -1.21 9.51
N GLU A 577 -15.49 -1.21 8.19
CA GLU A 577 -15.81 -0.07 7.32
C GLU A 577 -17.29 0.35 7.48
N LEU A 578 -18.20 -0.61 7.43
CA LEU A 578 -19.64 -0.37 7.60
C LEU A 578 -20.00 0.10 9.01
N ARG A 579 -19.22 -0.28 10.03
CA ARG A 579 -19.38 0.19 11.40
C ARG A 579 -18.85 1.62 11.59
N GLY A 580 -18.06 2.13 10.67
CA GLY A 580 -17.44 3.45 10.75
C GLY A 580 -16.07 3.44 11.45
N ASP A 581 -15.48 2.27 11.65
CA ASP A 581 -14.12 2.16 12.13
C ASP A 581 -13.18 2.60 11.01
N SER A 582 -12.15 3.36 11.35
CA SER A 582 -11.06 3.59 10.40
C SER A 582 -10.33 2.27 10.16
N VAL A 583 -10.55 1.68 9.00
CA VAL A 583 -9.89 0.44 8.57
C VAL A 583 -8.82 0.80 7.55
N ASN A 584 -7.60 0.48 7.89
CA ASN A 584 -6.47 0.50 6.97
C ASN A 584 -5.98 -0.92 6.76
#